data_a7c7a83829f8e79d9c4ab872f8d9a554
#
_entry.id   a7c7a83829f8e79d9c4ab872f8d9a554
#
_cell.length_a   1.000
_cell.length_b   1.000
_cell.length_c   1.000
_cell.angle_alpha   90.00
_cell.angle_beta   90.00
_cell.angle_gamma   90.00
#
_symmetry.space_group_name_H-M   'P 1'
#
loop_
_entity.id
_entity.type
_entity.pdbx_description
1 polymer ?
#
loop_
_entity_poly.entity_id
_entity_poly.type
_entity_poly.pdbx_seq_one_letter_code
_entity_poly.pdbx_strand_id
1 'polypeptide(L)'
;ARIAFIMDRIFRKFGLSGKSFIPILVGTGCGVPGIMASRTIENERDRRMTIMTTTFIPCGAKQPFIAMIAGAIFGGSPWIATSAYFIGMAAIVVSGIMLKKTKMFAGDPSPFVMELPPYHIPTVGSVLRSMWERGWSFIKKAGTIILLSTILVWFTTYFGFVDGTFRMLGEDEIGNSILAAIGNGLAWIFAPLGWGNW
;
A
#
# COMPACT_ATOMS: atom_id res chain seq x y z
N ALA A 1 0.38 -17.65 14.57
CA ALA A 1 1.13 -17.45 15.83
C ALA A 1 2.51 -18.10 15.78
N ARG A 2 2.64 -19.43 15.56
CA ARG A 2 3.95 -20.13 15.53
C ARG A 2 4.90 -19.60 14.47
N ILE A 3 4.42 -19.36 13.26
CA ILE A 3 5.22 -18.80 12.17
C ILE A 3 5.66 -17.36 12.54
N ALA A 4 4.79 -16.55 13.10
CA ALA A 4 5.11 -15.20 13.54
C ALA A 4 6.20 -15.21 14.64
N PHE A 5 6.18 -16.21 15.55
CA PHE A 5 7.21 -16.36 16.57
C PHE A 5 8.57 -16.72 15.97
N ILE A 6 8.62 -17.61 14.98
CA ILE A 6 9.87 -17.96 14.27
C ILE A 6 10.40 -16.73 13.50
N MET A 7 9.49 -16.01 12.84
CA MET A 7 9.84 -14.80 12.08
C MET A 7 10.27 -13.64 12.98
N ASP A 8 9.81 -13.58 14.24
CA ASP A 8 10.20 -12.54 15.19
C ASP A 8 11.72 -12.42 15.33
N ARG A 9 12.41 -13.55 15.35
CA ARG A 9 13.89 -13.57 15.44
C ARG A 9 14.56 -12.87 14.26
N ILE A 10 13.97 -13.00 13.08
CA ILE A 10 14.49 -12.39 11.85
C ILE A 10 14.10 -10.90 11.80
N PHE A 11 12.84 -10.59 12.08
CA PHE A 11 12.31 -9.21 12.02
C PHE A 11 12.97 -8.28 13.04
N ARG A 12 13.32 -8.78 14.22
CA ARG A 12 14.06 -8.00 15.24
C ARG A 12 15.40 -7.50 14.75
N LYS A 13 16.11 -8.26 13.91
CA LYS A 13 17.38 -7.80 13.31
C LYS A 13 17.18 -6.54 12.48
N PHE A 14 16.03 -6.41 11.84
CA PHE A 14 15.66 -5.26 10.99
C PHE A 14 14.90 -4.17 11.75
N GLY A 15 14.70 -4.33 13.06
CA GLY A 15 14.01 -3.33 13.90
C GLY A 15 12.48 -3.43 13.89
N LEU A 16 11.92 -4.47 13.27
CA LEU A 16 10.49 -4.76 13.25
C LEU A 16 10.15 -5.83 14.29
N SER A 17 8.95 -5.80 14.84
CA SER A 17 8.45 -6.85 15.74
C SER A 17 7.86 -8.02 14.94
N GLY A 18 7.84 -9.22 15.52
CA GLY A 18 7.21 -10.38 14.88
C GLY A 18 5.71 -10.21 14.61
N LYS A 19 5.05 -9.31 15.34
CA LYS A 19 3.64 -8.94 15.07
C LYS A 19 3.49 -8.22 13.72
N SER A 20 4.55 -7.57 13.21
CA SER A 20 4.56 -6.88 11.91
C SER A 20 4.47 -7.83 10.71
N PHE A 21 4.77 -9.11 10.92
CA PHE A 21 4.69 -10.11 9.85
C PHE A 21 3.29 -10.22 9.24
N ILE A 22 2.25 -10.22 10.09
CA ILE A 22 0.86 -10.37 9.61
C ILE A 22 0.41 -9.18 8.76
N PRO A 23 0.57 -7.91 9.19
CA PRO A 23 0.29 -6.75 8.35
C PRO A 23 1.06 -6.73 7.03
N ILE A 24 2.34 -7.11 7.05
CA ILE A 24 3.19 -7.16 5.86
C ILE A 24 2.69 -8.24 4.89
N LEU A 25 2.38 -9.43 5.39
CA LEU A 25 1.84 -10.52 4.58
C LEU A 25 0.49 -10.14 3.93
N VAL A 26 -0.43 -9.55 4.70
CA VAL A 26 -1.71 -9.06 4.16
C VAL A 26 -1.47 -7.93 3.15
N GLY A 27 -0.46 -7.08 3.39
CA GLY A 27 -0.04 -6.00 2.51
C GLY A 27 0.43 -6.44 1.12
N THR A 28 0.91 -7.69 0.98
CA THR A 28 1.26 -8.25 -0.34
C THR A 28 0.04 -8.39 -1.25
N GLY A 29 -1.13 -8.65 -0.70
CA GLY A 29 -2.38 -8.68 -1.45
C GLY A 29 -2.94 -7.27 -1.68
N CYS A 30 -3.08 -6.50 -0.60
CA CYS A 30 -3.57 -5.14 -0.65
C CYS A 30 -3.01 -4.33 0.54
N GLY A 31 -2.44 -3.15 0.26
CA GLY A 31 -1.85 -2.29 1.28
C GLY A 31 -2.85 -1.79 2.33
N VAL A 32 -4.11 -1.54 1.92
CA VAL A 32 -5.13 -0.99 2.84
C VAL A 32 -5.47 -1.94 3.99
N PRO A 33 -5.87 -3.20 3.78
CA PRO A 33 -6.07 -4.14 4.88
C PRO A 33 -4.78 -4.47 5.62
N GLY A 34 -3.60 -4.42 4.96
CA GLY A 34 -2.32 -4.55 5.63
C GLY A 34 -2.10 -3.46 6.68
N ILE A 35 -2.33 -2.19 6.31
CA ILE A 35 -2.26 -1.07 7.25
C ILE A 35 -3.33 -1.19 8.34
N MET A 36 -4.55 -1.61 8.01
CA MET A 36 -5.60 -1.82 9.01
C MET A 36 -5.24 -2.93 10.00
N ALA A 37 -4.58 -3.99 9.53
CA ALA A 37 -4.10 -5.08 10.39
C ALA A 37 -3.00 -4.62 11.37
N SER A 38 -2.26 -3.56 11.07
CA SER A 38 -1.25 -3.01 11.97
C SER A 38 -1.82 -2.49 13.29
N ARG A 39 -3.14 -2.27 13.37
CA ARG A 39 -3.84 -1.89 14.63
C ARG A 39 -3.74 -2.96 15.71
N THR A 40 -3.43 -4.21 15.35
CA THR A 40 -3.18 -5.29 16.31
C THR A 40 -1.84 -5.18 17.03
N ILE A 41 -0.97 -4.26 16.59
CA ILE A 41 0.32 -3.98 17.22
C ILE A 41 0.11 -2.95 18.32
N GLU A 42 0.37 -3.35 19.56
CA GLU A 42 0.14 -2.53 20.75
C GLU A 42 1.15 -1.40 20.85
N ASN A 43 2.42 -1.68 20.55
CA ASN A 43 3.48 -0.69 20.59
C ASN A 43 3.34 0.30 19.42
N GLU A 44 3.15 1.58 19.77
CA GLU A 44 2.92 2.63 18.77
C GLU A 44 4.11 2.83 17.83
N ARG A 45 5.33 2.69 18.32
CA ARG A 45 6.55 2.76 17.53
C ARG A 45 6.59 1.67 16.46
N ASP A 46 6.40 0.41 16.88
CA ASP A 46 6.44 -0.75 15.97
C ASP A 46 5.27 -0.69 14.96
N ARG A 47 4.12 -0.19 15.41
CA ARG A 47 2.96 0.04 14.54
C ARG A 47 3.26 1.08 13.46
N ARG A 48 3.84 2.22 13.83
CA ARG A 48 4.22 3.27 12.86
C ARG A 48 5.28 2.78 11.88
N MET A 49 6.30 2.07 12.36
CA MET A 49 7.31 1.45 11.48
C MET A 49 6.66 0.47 10.50
N THR A 50 5.76 -0.38 10.98
CA THR A 50 5.04 -1.35 10.13
C THR A 50 4.19 -0.65 9.08
N ILE A 51 3.47 0.41 9.43
CA ILE A 51 2.67 1.19 8.47
C ILE A 51 3.56 1.77 7.37
N MET A 52 4.70 2.36 7.74
CA MET A 52 5.63 2.95 6.78
C MET A 52 6.25 1.91 5.84
N THR A 53 6.61 0.74 6.37
CA THR A 53 7.30 -0.29 5.59
C THR A 53 6.36 -1.16 4.76
N THR A 54 5.13 -1.39 5.20
CA THR A 54 4.14 -2.23 4.47
C THR A 54 3.82 -1.69 3.08
N THR A 55 3.90 -0.38 2.86
CA THR A 55 3.59 0.25 1.57
C THR A 55 4.64 0.02 0.49
N PHE A 56 5.85 -0.41 0.83
CA PHE A 56 6.91 -0.70 -0.15
C PHE A 56 6.65 -1.97 -0.96
N ILE A 57 5.88 -2.91 -0.44
CA ILE A 57 5.56 -4.13 -1.19
C ILE A 57 4.60 -3.79 -2.34
N PRO A 58 4.92 -4.20 -3.57
CA PRO A 58 3.98 -4.09 -4.67
C PRO A 58 2.79 -5.03 -4.41
N CYS A 59 1.62 -4.44 -4.20
CA CYS A 59 0.37 -5.17 -4.03
C CYS A 59 -0.26 -5.50 -5.39
N GLY A 60 -1.29 -6.34 -5.41
CA GLY A 60 -1.99 -6.73 -6.63
C GLY A 60 -2.49 -5.56 -7.49
N ALA A 61 -2.82 -4.42 -6.89
CA ALA A 61 -3.22 -3.22 -7.61
C ALA A 61 -2.04 -2.49 -8.30
N LYS A 62 -0.82 -2.63 -7.77
CA LYS A 62 0.39 -2.04 -8.37
C LYS A 62 0.95 -2.89 -9.51
N GLN A 63 0.64 -4.19 -9.55
CA GLN A 63 1.16 -5.13 -10.55
C GLN A 63 0.86 -4.74 -12.00
N PRO A 64 -0.39 -4.40 -12.38
CA PRO A 64 -0.68 -3.99 -13.76
C PRO A 64 0.12 -2.75 -14.16
N PHE A 65 0.31 -1.80 -13.25
CA PHE A 65 1.10 -0.59 -13.49
C PHE A 65 2.59 -0.92 -13.70
N ILE A 66 3.16 -1.79 -12.87
CA ILE A 66 4.55 -2.26 -13.03
C ILE A 66 4.71 -3.02 -14.34
N ALA A 67 3.75 -3.88 -14.68
CA ALA A 67 3.76 -4.64 -15.94
C ALA A 67 3.67 -3.72 -17.17
N MET A 68 2.86 -2.68 -17.10
CA MET A 68 2.74 -1.68 -18.19
C MET A 68 4.06 -0.94 -18.40
N ILE A 69 4.70 -0.46 -17.33
CA ILE A 69 6.00 0.23 -17.42
C ILE A 69 7.08 -0.74 -17.92
N ALA A 70 7.10 -1.96 -17.40
CA ALA A 70 8.05 -2.99 -17.83
C ALA A 70 7.86 -3.34 -19.31
N GLY A 71 6.61 -3.38 -19.79
CA GLY A 71 6.28 -3.58 -21.20
C GLY A 71 6.76 -2.45 -22.11
N ALA A 72 6.54 -1.21 -21.68
CA ALA A 72 6.88 -0.03 -22.45
C ALA A 72 8.39 0.22 -22.55
N ILE A 73 9.14 0.00 -21.45
CA ILE A 73 10.57 0.35 -21.39
C ILE A 73 11.46 -0.83 -21.72
N PHE A 74 11.08 -2.05 -21.32
CA PHE A 74 11.94 -3.23 -21.37
C PHE A 74 11.41 -4.36 -22.28
N GLY A 75 10.45 -4.06 -23.15
CA GLY A 75 9.94 -5.02 -24.14
C GLY A 75 9.17 -6.21 -23.55
N GLY A 76 8.58 -6.07 -22.34
CA GLY A 76 7.68 -7.07 -21.77
C GLY A 76 8.36 -8.25 -21.07
N SER A 77 9.62 -8.14 -20.66
CA SER A 77 10.31 -9.21 -19.96
C SER A 77 9.65 -9.55 -18.61
N PRO A 78 9.22 -10.81 -18.38
CA PRO A 78 8.55 -11.22 -17.15
C PRO A 78 9.46 -11.12 -15.91
N TRP A 79 10.79 -11.17 -16.10
CA TRP A 79 11.77 -11.05 -15.03
C TRP A 79 11.71 -9.71 -14.31
N ILE A 80 11.31 -8.65 -15.00
CA ILE A 80 11.25 -7.30 -14.44
C ILE A 80 10.11 -7.17 -13.44
N ALA A 81 8.94 -7.70 -13.77
CA ALA A 81 7.81 -7.71 -12.85
C ALA A 81 8.12 -8.52 -11.57
N THR A 82 8.82 -9.64 -11.72
CA THR A 82 9.27 -10.46 -10.58
C THR A 82 10.33 -9.74 -9.75
N SER A 83 11.29 -9.07 -10.40
CA SER A 83 12.35 -8.33 -9.71
C SER A 83 11.80 -7.18 -8.85
N ALA A 84 10.68 -6.58 -9.24
CA ALA A 84 10.02 -5.53 -8.47
C ALA A 84 9.61 -6.00 -7.05
N TYR A 85 9.22 -7.26 -6.88
CA TYR A 85 8.96 -7.83 -5.56
C TYR A 85 10.20 -7.93 -4.69
N PHE A 86 11.30 -8.39 -5.27
CA PHE A 86 12.58 -8.50 -4.55
C PHE A 86 13.12 -7.12 -4.16
N ILE A 87 12.98 -6.15 -5.06
CA ILE A 87 13.34 -4.76 -4.77
C ILE A 87 12.44 -4.19 -3.65
N GLY A 88 11.14 -4.45 -3.68
CA GLY A 88 10.21 -4.06 -2.63
C GLY A 88 10.57 -4.67 -1.28
N MET A 89 10.91 -5.97 -1.24
CA MET A 89 11.38 -6.62 -0.01
C MET A 89 12.71 -6.04 0.49
N ALA A 90 13.66 -5.81 -0.40
CA ALA A 90 14.92 -5.16 -0.06
C ALA A 90 14.69 -3.75 0.50
N ALA A 91 13.77 -2.99 -0.09
CA ALA A 91 13.40 -1.65 0.38
C ALA A 91 12.82 -1.68 1.79
N ILE A 92 12.02 -2.68 2.16
CA ILE A 92 11.52 -2.86 3.53
C ILE A 92 12.67 -3.06 4.51
N VAL A 93 13.59 -3.95 4.17
CA VAL A 93 14.74 -4.24 5.03
C VAL A 93 15.60 -3.01 5.23
N VAL A 94 15.98 -2.34 4.14
CA VAL A 94 16.80 -1.11 4.16
C VAL A 94 16.09 -0.01 4.93
N SER A 95 14.82 0.23 4.64
CA SER A 95 13.98 1.23 5.31
C SER A 95 13.85 0.94 6.81
N GLY A 96 13.62 -0.32 7.20
CA GLY A 96 13.58 -0.73 8.61
C GLY A 96 14.88 -0.44 9.35
N ILE A 97 16.04 -0.76 8.74
CA ILE A 97 17.35 -0.46 9.31
C ILE A 97 17.60 1.05 9.43
N MET A 98 17.22 1.81 8.40
CA MET A 98 17.38 3.27 8.40
C MET A 98 16.49 3.92 9.47
N LEU A 99 15.23 3.51 9.57
CA LEU A 99 14.28 4.02 10.57
C LEU A 99 14.73 3.69 11.99
N LYS A 100 15.29 2.48 12.22
CA LYS A 100 15.84 2.09 13.54
C LYS A 100 16.94 3.04 14.02
N LYS A 101 17.75 3.61 13.09
CA LYS A 101 18.82 4.57 13.42
C LYS A 101 18.30 5.97 13.71
N THR A 102 17.06 6.28 13.36
CA THR A 102 16.48 7.61 13.60
C THR A 102 16.05 7.74 15.07
N LYS A 103 16.32 8.87 15.68
CA LYS A 103 15.97 9.14 17.11
C LYS A 103 14.51 8.89 17.46
N MET A 104 13.60 9.06 16.50
CA MET A 104 12.16 8.86 16.67
C MET A 104 11.77 7.37 16.80
N PHE A 105 12.58 6.47 16.22
CA PHE A 105 12.37 5.02 16.23
C PHE A 105 13.52 4.25 16.90
N ALA A 106 14.42 4.97 17.58
CA ALA A 106 15.51 4.36 18.32
C ALA A 106 14.97 3.56 19.52
N GLY A 107 15.55 2.38 19.75
CA GLY A 107 15.17 1.47 20.83
C GLY A 107 14.96 0.05 20.31
N ASP A 108 14.83 -0.90 21.23
CA ASP A 108 14.58 -2.29 20.87
C ASP A 108 13.08 -2.52 20.59
N PRO A 109 12.74 -3.37 19.59
CA PRO A 109 11.36 -3.75 19.34
C PRO A 109 10.77 -4.43 20.58
N SER A 110 9.48 -4.23 20.78
CA SER A 110 8.77 -4.83 21.92
C SER A 110 8.92 -6.36 21.90
N PRO A 111 9.09 -7.00 23.06
CA PRO A 111 9.15 -8.46 23.11
C PRO A 111 7.85 -9.05 22.60
N PHE A 112 7.99 -10.09 21.77
CA PHE A 112 6.84 -10.84 21.28
C PHE A 112 6.33 -11.75 22.40
N VAL A 113 5.48 -11.18 23.25
CA VAL A 113 4.74 -11.95 24.26
C VAL A 113 3.34 -12.18 23.70
N MET A 114 3.05 -13.41 23.33
CA MET A 114 1.70 -13.82 22.95
C MET A 114 1.34 -15.00 23.84
N GLU A 115 0.43 -14.79 24.76
CA GLU A 115 -0.22 -15.89 25.46
C GLU A 115 -0.98 -16.70 24.42
N LEU A 116 -0.59 -17.97 24.29
CA LEU A 116 -1.27 -18.89 23.39
C LEU A 116 -2.53 -19.38 24.10
N PRO A 117 -3.72 -18.89 23.73
CA PRO A 117 -4.95 -19.40 24.30
C PRO A 117 -5.10 -20.90 23.95
N PRO A 118 -5.76 -21.69 24.79
CA PRO A 118 -6.01 -23.09 24.51
C PRO A 118 -6.75 -23.24 23.17
N TYR A 119 -6.36 -24.24 22.40
CA TYR A 119 -6.96 -24.49 21.10
C TYR A 119 -8.40 -24.95 21.27
N HIS A 120 -9.33 -24.15 20.83
CA HIS A 120 -10.73 -24.54 20.64
C HIS A 120 -11.00 -24.65 19.15
N ILE A 121 -11.67 -25.73 18.72
CA ILE A 121 -12.12 -25.87 17.35
C ILE A 121 -13.22 -24.81 17.13
N PRO A 122 -13.01 -23.84 16.22
CA PRO A 122 -13.99 -22.79 16.01
C PRO A 122 -15.25 -23.38 15.36
N THR A 123 -16.43 -22.99 15.85
CA THR A 123 -17.70 -23.35 15.22
C THR A 123 -17.82 -22.65 13.88
N VAL A 124 -18.22 -23.38 12.84
CA VAL A 124 -18.35 -22.87 11.47
C VAL A 124 -19.24 -21.61 11.42
N GLY A 125 -20.33 -21.59 12.17
CA GLY A 125 -21.23 -20.42 12.24
C GLY A 125 -20.57 -19.16 12.80
N SER A 126 -19.74 -19.28 13.84
CA SER A 126 -19.02 -18.16 14.42
C SER A 126 -17.97 -17.60 13.44
N VAL A 127 -17.26 -18.49 12.72
CA VAL A 127 -16.27 -18.09 11.72
C VAL A 127 -16.92 -17.35 10.57
N LEU A 128 -18.00 -17.91 9.99
CA LEU A 128 -18.73 -17.30 8.87
C LEU A 128 -19.31 -15.93 9.26
N ARG A 129 -19.90 -15.84 10.45
CA ARG A 129 -20.44 -14.56 10.94
C ARG A 129 -19.37 -13.51 11.11
N SER A 130 -18.26 -13.83 11.77
CA SER A 130 -17.14 -12.92 11.94
C SER A 130 -16.51 -12.49 10.62
N MET A 131 -16.40 -13.40 9.67
CA MET A 131 -15.88 -13.14 8.32
C MET A 131 -16.82 -12.19 7.58
N TRP A 132 -18.14 -12.43 7.65
CA TRP A 132 -19.15 -11.57 7.03
C TRP A 132 -19.17 -10.16 7.62
N GLU A 133 -19.20 -10.03 8.94
CA GLU A 133 -19.21 -8.73 9.62
C GLU A 133 -17.95 -7.89 9.30
N ARG A 134 -16.79 -8.51 9.35
CA ARG A 134 -15.51 -7.84 9.01
C ARG A 134 -15.41 -7.52 7.53
N GLY A 135 -15.79 -8.46 6.66
CA GLY A 135 -15.81 -8.27 5.21
C GLY A 135 -16.76 -7.16 4.80
N TRP A 136 -17.99 -7.16 5.33
CA TRP A 136 -18.96 -6.13 5.04
C TRP A 136 -18.53 -4.73 5.50
N SER A 137 -17.96 -4.63 6.71
CA SER A 137 -17.41 -3.38 7.22
C SER A 137 -16.26 -2.86 6.36
N PHE A 138 -15.41 -3.76 5.84
CA PHE A 138 -14.33 -3.41 4.94
C PHE A 138 -14.86 -2.93 3.58
N ILE A 139 -15.79 -3.68 2.97
CA ILE A 139 -16.41 -3.33 1.68
C ILE A 139 -17.11 -1.98 1.78
N LYS A 140 -17.88 -1.75 2.84
CA LYS A 140 -18.55 -0.47 3.05
C LYS A 140 -17.58 0.69 3.14
N LYS A 141 -16.50 0.54 3.90
CA LYS A 141 -15.51 1.60 4.10
C LYS A 141 -14.63 1.84 2.87
N ALA A 142 -14.03 0.78 2.34
CA ALA A 142 -13.16 0.86 1.19
C ALA A 142 -13.94 1.18 -0.10
N GLY A 143 -15.10 0.54 -0.30
CA GLY A 143 -15.94 0.76 -1.45
C GLY A 143 -16.45 2.20 -1.56
N THR A 144 -16.86 2.82 -0.44
CA THR A 144 -17.29 4.21 -0.45
C THR A 144 -16.16 5.17 -0.85
N ILE A 145 -14.97 4.96 -0.28
CA ILE A 145 -13.80 5.82 -0.60
C ILE A 145 -13.36 5.62 -2.05
N ILE A 146 -13.29 4.38 -2.51
CA ILE A 146 -12.89 4.06 -3.90
C ILE A 146 -13.91 4.66 -4.88
N LEU A 147 -15.20 4.45 -4.64
CA LEU A 147 -16.26 4.98 -5.51
C LEU A 147 -16.21 6.51 -5.57
N LEU A 148 -16.08 7.17 -4.43
CA LEU A 148 -15.99 8.62 -4.37
C LEU A 148 -14.73 9.15 -5.07
N SER A 149 -13.59 8.49 -4.85
CA SER A 149 -12.33 8.83 -5.54
C SER A 149 -12.43 8.62 -7.05
N THR A 150 -13.05 7.53 -7.50
CA THR A 150 -13.22 7.23 -8.92
C THR A 150 -14.12 8.25 -9.59
N ILE A 151 -15.23 8.63 -8.96
CA ILE A 151 -16.13 9.68 -9.46
C ILE A 151 -15.38 11.02 -9.55
N LEU A 152 -14.59 11.37 -8.53
CA LEU A 152 -13.81 12.61 -8.51
C LEU A 152 -12.76 12.63 -9.63
N VAL A 153 -11.99 11.54 -9.79
CA VAL A 153 -11.00 11.42 -10.87
C VAL A 153 -11.68 11.45 -12.23
N TRP A 154 -12.78 10.72 -12.40
CA TRP A 154 -13.55 10.74 -13.64
C TRP A 154 -14.03 12.16 -13.97
N PHE A 155 -14.62 12.86 -12.99
CA PHE A 155 -15.07 14.22 -13.17
C PHE A 155 -13.91 15.16 -13.58
N THR A 156 -12.78 15.12 -12.87
CA THR A 156 -11.61 15.97 -13.18
C THR A 156 -10.94 15.63 -14.49
N THR A 157 -11.08 14.39 -14.98
CA THR A 157 -10.51 13.95 -16.26
C THR A 157 -11.38 14.35 -17.44
N TYR A 158 -12.71 14.23 -17.30
CA TYR A 158 -13.64 14.48 -18.43
C TYR A 158 -14.23 15.88 -18.45
N PHE A 159 -14.02 16.69 -17.42
CA PHE A 159 -14.44 18.08 -17.40
C PHE A 159 -13.25 19.02 -17.46
N GLY A 160 -13.36 20.06 -18.26
CA GLY A 160 -12.32 21.07 -18.41
C GLY A 160 -12.87 22.38 -18.98
N PHE A 161 -11.99 23.36 -19.02
CA PHE A 161 -12.27 24.66 -19.61
C PHE A 161 -11.63 24.72 -21.01
N VAL A 162 -12.47 24.69 -22.05
CA VAL A 162 -12.04 24.90 -23.44
C VAL A 162 -12.79 26.10 -23.98
N ASP A 163 -12.06 27.05 -24.59
CA ASP A 163 -12.62 28.29 -25.14
C ASP A 163 -13.47 29.13 -24.16
N GLY A 164 -13.14 29.06 -22.85
CA GLY A 164 -13.86 29.80 -21.82
C GLY A 164 -15.20 29.19 -21.41
N THR A 165 -15.57 28.02 -21.93
CA THR A 165 -16.78 27.30 -21.56
C THR A 165 -16.43 26.00 -20.80
N PHE A 166 -17.17 25.76 -19.72
CA PHE A 166 -17.09 24.52 -18.96
C PHE A 166 -17.93 23.46 -19.68
N ARG A 167 -17.24 22.45 -20.26
CA ARG A 167 -17.92 21.36 -20.97
C ARG A 167 -17.28 20.00 -20.71
N MET A 168 -18.00 18.96 -21.03
CA MET A 168 -17.48 17.61 -21.04
C MET A 168 -16.53 17.45 -22.24
N LEU A 169 -15.31 16.98 -21.98
CA LEU A 169 -14.26 16.79 -22.96
C LEU A 169 -14.41 15.43 -23.64
N GLY A 170 -14.10 15.38 -24.94
CA GLY A 170 -13.90 14.12 -25.67
C GLY A 170 -12.56 13.47 -25.34
N GLU A 171 -12.38 12.21 -25.74
CA GLU A 171 -11.12 11.48 -25.51
C GLU A 171 -9.91 12.18 -26.14
N ASP A 172 -10.09 12.91 -27.23
CA ASP A 172 -9.02 13.65 -27.92
C ASP A 172 -8.64 14.96 -27.20
N GLU A 173 -9.47 15.47 -26.31
CA GLU A 173 -9.30 16.75 -25.63
C GLU A 173 -8.91 16.61 -24.14
N ILE A 174 -8.59 15.40 -23.67
CA ILE A 174 -8.21 15.12 -22.27
C ILE A 174 -7.03 15.98 -21.79
N GLY A 175 -6.17 16.41 -22.74
CA GLY A 175 -5.07 17.33 -22.45
C GLY A 175 -5.48 18.70 -21.90
N ASN A 176 -6.75 19.11 -22.05
CA ASN A 176 -7.32 20.35 -21.54
C ASN A 176 -8.20 20.12 -20.31
N SER A 177 -8.14 18.93 -19.72
CA SER A 177 -8.88 18.59 -18.49
C SER A 177 -8.38 19.36 -17.29
N ILE A 178 -9.22 19.47 -16.26
CA ILE A 178 -8.82 20.06 -14.97
C ILE A 178 -7.61 19.31 -14.40
N LEU A 179 -7.59 17.99 -14.54
CA LEU A 179 -6.47 17.15 -14.09
C LEU A 179 -5.17 17.48 -14.83
N ALA A 180 -5.23 17.67 -16.15
CA ALA A 180 -4.08 18.06 -16.95
C ALA A 180 -3.58 19.48 -16.60
N ALA A 181 -4.48 20.42 -16.32
CA ALA A 181 -4.11 21.75 -15.88
C ALA A 181 -3.36 21.71 -14.53
N ILE A 182 -3.83 20.92 -13.59
CA ILE A 182 -3.15 20.71 -12.29
C ILE A 182 -1.80 20.01 -12.52
N GLY A 183 -1.75 18.98 -13.36
CA GLY A 183 -0.53 18.25 -13.71
C GLY A 183 0.52 19.18 -14.33
N ASN A 184 0.15 20.00 -15.29
CA ASN A 184 1.03 20.98 -15.92
C ASN A 184 1.51 22.04 -14.92
N GLY A 185 0.67 22.47 -13.99
CA GLY A 185 1.06 23.39 -12.91
C GLY A 185 2.10 22.79 -11.95
N LEU A 186 2.10 21.48 -11.76
CA LEU A 186 3.07 20.77 -10.93
C LEU A 186 4.28 20.24 -11.71
N ALA A 187 4.21 20.19 -13.04
CA ALA A 187 5.25 19.61 -13.91
C ALA A 187 6.62 20.25 -13.70
N TRP A 188 6.69 21.54 -13.40
CA TRP A 188 7.96 22.25 -13.15
C TRP A 188 8.73 21.68 -11.94
N ILE A 189 8.02 21.14 -10.91
CA ILE A 189 8.64 20.52 -9.73
C ILE A 189 9.29 19.20 -10.11
N PHE A 190 8.70 18.48 -11.08
CA PHE A 190 9.15 17.15 -11.51
C PHE A 190 10.04 17.20 -12.76
N ALA A 191 10.16 18.35 -13.40
CA ALA A 191 11.01 18.56 -14.57
C ALA A 191 12.47 18.11 -14.34
N PRO A 192 13.14 18.43 -13.20
CA PRO A 192 14.52 17.99 -12.97
C PRO A 192 14.66 16.46 -12.80
N LEU A 193 13.57 15.73 -12.55
CA LEU A 193 13.57 14.27 -12.47
C LEU A 193 13.29 13.60 -13.83
N GLY A 194 13.12 14.36 -14.93
CA GLY A 194 12.77 13.83 -16.24
C GLY A 194 11.27 13.52 -16.43
N TRP A 195 10.43 13.88 -15.47
CA TRP A 195 8.97 13.64 -15.46
C TRP A 195 8.20 14.96 -15.72
N GLY A 196 8.61 15.69 -16.72
CA GLY A 196 7.98 16.98 -17.09
C GLY A 196 6.72 16.85 -17.94
N ASN A 197 6.31 15.63 -18.30
CA ASN A 197 5.06 15.36 -19.00
C ASN A 197 4.07 14.74 -18.01
N TRP A 198 2.86 15.27 -18.04
CA TRP A 198 1.74 14.69 -17.26
C TRP A 198 1.22 13.43 -17.88
#